data_840d792dcf5cad9765136f35bd2617a2
#
_entry.id   840d792dcf5cad9765136f35bd2617a2
#
_cell.length_a   1.000
_cell.length_b   1.000
_cell.length_c   1.000
_cell.angle_alpha   90.00
_cell.angle_beta   90.00
_cell.angle_gamma   90.00
#
_symmetry.space_group_name_H-M   'P 1'
#
loop_
_entity.id
_entity.type
_entity.pdbx_description
1 polymer ?
#
loop_
_entity_poly.entity_id
_entity_poly.type
_entity_poly.pdbx_seq_one_letter_code
_entity_poly.pdbx_strand_id
1 'polypeptide(L)'
;YRELMIYFIQVITRDILKNEENAVNKEELNNLLENVASGAISPKEAADSIKIESFKDLGFAKVDTNRELRQGMSEVIYGKSKTKEQIAGIVGAMLEEKEKTILITRMSREAADYVAQQYNLNYDELSQIGIIGDMPEKNGKGRIVVATGGTSDIPVAEEAARTAEVYGNEVVRLYDVGVAGMHRLMNHIDTIMNAR
;
A
#
# COMPACT_ATOMS: atom_id res chain seq x y z
N TYR A 1 7.27 21.09 0.96
CA TYR A 1 7.26 19.83 1.73
C TYR A 1 6.14 18.88 1.26
N ARG A 2 4.90 19.37 1.11
CA ARG A 2 3.74 18.57 0.68
C ARG A 2 3.88 18.06 -0.75
N GLU A 3 4.47 18.85 -1.63
CA GLU A 3 4.71 18.49 -3.04
C GLU A 3 5.84 17.46 -3.20
N LEU A 4 6.87 17.53 -2.36
CA LEU A 4 7.99 16.59 -2.38
C LEU A 4 7.54 15.17 -1.97
N MET A 5 6.63 15.08 -0.99
CA MET A 5 6.07 13.80 -0.53
C MET A 5 5.15 13.18 -1.58
N ILE A 6 4.33 14.01 -2.25
CA ILE A 6 3.49 13.56 -3.37
C ILE A 6 4.37 13.09 -4.54
N TYR A 7 5.48 13.80 -4.81
CA TYR A 7 6.43 13.42 -5.85
C TYR A 7 7.17 12.11 -5.51
N PHE A 8 7.56 11.90 -4.25
CA PHE A 8 8.21 10.66 -3.81
C PHE A 8 7.26 9.45 -3.87
N ILE A 9 6.01 9.61 -3.44
CA ILE A 9 4.97 8.58 -3.59
C ILE A 9 4.70 8.32 -5.07
N GLN A 10 4.66 9.35 -5.91
CA GLN A 10 4.46 9.21 -7.36
C GLN A 10 5.65 8.54 -8.07
N VAL A 11 6.88 8.78 -7.64
CA VAL A 11 8.08 8.14 -8.22
C VAL A 11 8.12 6.67 -7.83
N ILE A 12 7.90 6.33 -6.55
CA ILE A 12 7.80 4.94 -6.09
C ILE A 12 6.66 4.21 -6.82
N THR A 13 5.48 4.83 -6.93
CA THR A 13 4.34 4.26 -7.62
C THR A 13 4.61 4.08 -9.11
N ARG A 14 5.31 5.01 -9.75
CA ARG A 14 5.59 4.99 -11.19
C ARG A 14 6.63 3.95 -11.59
N ASP A 15 7.65 3.70 -10.75
CA ASP A 15 8.69 2.70 -11.04
C ASP A 15 8.24 1.29 -10.67
N ILE A 16 7.39 1.13 -9.64
CA ILE A 16 6.71 -0.14 -9.33
C ILE A 16 5.72 -0.49 -10.46
N LEU A 17 4.95 0.48 -10.95
CA LEU A 17 3.97 0.27 -12.03
C LEU A 17 4.58 0.01 -13.41
N LYS A 18 5.86 0.35 -13.65
CA LYS A 18 6.51 0.06 -14.94
C LYS A 18 6.94 -1.39 -15.11
N ASN A 19 6.94 -2.21 -14.06
CA ASN A 19 7.51 -3.55 -14.09
C ASN A 19 6.51 -4.71 -13.92
N GLU A 20 5.22 -4.42 -13.72
CA GLU A 20 4.18 -5.47 -13.71
C GLU A 20 3.02 -5.05 -14.62
N GLU A 21 3.14 -5.38 -15.90
CA GLU A 21 2.03 -5.46 -16.82
C GLU A 21 1.06 -6.53 -16.31
N ASN A 22 -0.14 -6.11 -15.87
CA ASN A 22 -1.36 -6.90 -15.76
C ASN A 22 -1.26 -8.20 -14.95
N ALA A 23 -1.17 -8.11 -13.65
CA ALA A 23 -1.53 -9.23 -12.79
C ALA A 23 -3.05 -9.22 -12.49
N VAL A 24 -3.85 -9.51 -13.48
CA VAL A 24 -5.11 -10.24 -13.27
C VAL A 24 -4.71 -11.51 -12.52
N ASN A 25 -5.43 -11.91 -11.47
CA ASN A 25 -5.18 -13.20 -10.82
C ASN A 25 -5.15 -14.24 -11.95
N LYS A 26 -3.93 -14.68 -12.28
CA LYS A 26 -3.65 -15.42 -13.52
C LYS A 26 -4.44 -16.74 -13.57
N GLU A 27 -4.78 -17.25 -12.39
CA GLU A 27 -5.56 -18.47 -12.23
C GLU A 27 -7.05 -18.24 -12.50
N GLU A 28 -7.63 -17.17 -12.00
CA GLU A 28 -9.03 -16.79 -12.27
C GLU A 28 -9.24 -16.39 -13.73
N LEU A 29 -8.30 -15.64 -14.30
CA LEU A 29 -8.36 -15.30 -15.73
C LEU A 29 -8.23 -16.56 -16.60
N ASN A 30 -7.31 -17.47 -16.25
CA ASN A 30 -7.17 -18.73 -16.98
C ASN A 30 -8.46 -19.56 -16.88
N ASN A 31 -9.05 -19.70 -15.70
CA ASN A 31 -10.32 -20.38 -15.50
C ASN A 31 -11.46 -19.73 -16.31
N LEU A 32 -11.51 -18.40 -16.36
CA LEU A 32 -12.48 -17.66 -17.15
C LEU A 32 -12.29 -17.91 -18.66
N LEU A 33 -11.04 -17.87 -19.13
CA LEU A 33 -10.69 -18.15 -20.52
C LEU A 33 -10.96 -19.62 -20.90
N GLU A 34 -10.72 -20.57 -20.01
CA GLU A 34 -11.06 -21.98 -20.21
C GLU A 34 -12.57 -22.18 -20.32
N ASN A 35 -13.37 -21.49 -19.48
CA ASN A 35 -14.82 -21.52 -19.56
C ASN A 35 -15.34 -20.91 -20.88
N VAL A 36 -14.70 -19.87 -21.38
CA VAL A 36 -15.01 -19.34 -22.73
C VAL A 36 -14.59 -20.33 -23.81
N ALA A 37 -13.39 -20.90 -23.74
CA ALA A 37 -12.88 -21.85 -24.74
C ALA A 37 -13.69 -23.14 -24.78
N SER A 38 -14.20 -23.62 -23.65
CA SER A 38 -15.10 -24.78 -23.58
C SER A 38 -16.53 -24.48 -23.98
N GLY A 39 -16.89 -23.20 -24.20
CA GLY A 39 -18.25 -22.77 -24.51
C GLY A 39 -19.19 -22.78 -23.29
N ALA A 40 -18.68 -22.95 -22.07
CA ALA A 40 -19.48 -22.93 -20.84
C ALA A 40 -20.06 -21.52 -20.56
N ILE A 41 -19.34 -20.46 -20.97
CA ILE A 41 -19.81 -19.07 -20.95
C ILE A 41 -19.47 -18.39 -22.26
N SER A 42 -20.26 -17.38 -22.63
CA SER A 42 -19.95 -16.56 -23.82
C SER A 42 -18.84 -15.55 -23.52
N PRO A 43 -18.08 -15.06 -24.54
CA PRO A 43 -17.12 -13.97 -24.37
C PRO A 43 -17.74 -12.71 -23.77
N LYS A 44 -19.02 -12.46 -24.01
CA LYS A 44 -19.74 -11.32 -23.48
C LYS A 44 -20.00 -11.51 -21.97
N GLU A 45 -20.45 -12.66 -21.56
CA GLU A 45 -20.63 -13.00 -20.12
C GLU A 45 -19.31 -12.96 -19.38
N ALA A 46 -18.21 -13.45 -19.98
CA ALA A 46 -16.88 -13.34 -19.43
C ALA A 46 -16.46 -11.87 -19.27
N ALA A 47 -16.67 -11.04 -20.29
CA ALA A 47 -16.36 -9.62 -20.24
C ALA A 47 -17.22 -8.86 -19.20
N ASP A 48 -18.48 -9.25 -19.06
CA ASP A 48 -19.38 -8.69 -18.07
C ASP A 48 -19.00 -9.14 -16.66
N SER A 49 -18.55 -10.39 -16.45
CA SER A 49 -18.07 -10.87 -15.14
C SER A 49 -16.77 -10.18 -14.71
N ILE A 50 -15.90 -9.79 -15.63
CA ILE A 50 -14.71 -8.97 -15.36
C ILE A 50 -15.10 -7.52 -15.00
N LYS A 51 -16.24 -7.03 -15.50
CA LYS A 51 -16.73 -5.67 -15.25
C LYS A 51 -17.62 -5.54 -14.02
N ILE A 52 -18.14 -6.63 -13.48
CA ILE A 52 -19.08 -6.61 -12.37
C ILE A 52 -18.35 -6.28 -11.08
N GLU A 53 -18.77 -5.17 -10.48
CA GLU A 53 -18.40 -4.63 -9.19
C GLU A 53 -16.92 -4.24 -9.01
N SER A 54 -16.51 -3.21 -9.70
CA SER A 54 -15.20 -2.57 -9.45
C SER A 54 -15.14 -1.83 -8.11
N PHE A 55 -16.22 -1.73 -7.36
CA PHE A 55 -16.26 -1.12 -6.03
C PHE A 55 -17.45 -1.62 -5.20
N LYS A 56 -17.27 -1.63 -3.88
CA LYS A 56 -18.32 -1.87 -2.89
C LYS A 56 -18.78 -0.52 -2.33
N ASP A 57 -20.07 -0.20 -2.49
CA ASP A 57 -20.65 1.05 -1.99
C ASP A 57 -21.11 0.89 -0.54
N LEU A 58 -20.46 1.61 0.38
CA LEU A 58 -20.78 1.66 1.80
C LEU A 58 -21.69 2.86 2.16
N GLY A 59 -22.19 3.61 1.15
CA GLY A 59 -22.96 4.83 1.33
C GLY A 59 -22.10 6.06 1.62
N PHE A 60 -21.09 5.93 2.46
CA PHE A 60 -20.13 6.99 2.80
C PHE A 60 -18.77 6.82 2.09
N ALA A 61 -18.48 5.65 1.54
CA ALA A 61 -17.25 5.36 0.80
C ALA A 61 -17.52 4.32 -0.29
N LYS A 62 -16.73 4.36 -1.35
CA LYS A 62 -16.69 3.33 -2.39
C LYS A 62 -15.34 2.68 -2.33
N VAL A 63 -15.29 1.41 -1.93
CA VAL A 63 -14.06 0.62 -1.80
C VAL A 63 -13.79 -0.05 -3.13
N ASP A 64 -12.62 0.21 -3.74
CA ASP A 64 -12.21 -0.38 -5.00
C ASP A 64 -11.76 -1.84 -4.77
N THR A 65 -12.59 -2.79 -5.17
CA THR A 65 -12.37 -4.23 -4.95
C THR A 65 -11.48 -4.87 -6.02
N ASN A 66 -11.19 -4.16 -7.11
CA ASN A 66 -10.40 -4.68 -8.23
C ASN A 66 -9.07 -3.94 -8.43
N ARG A 67 -8.63 -3.16 -7.44
CA ARG A 67 -7.40 -2.37 -7.55
C ARG A 67 -6.17 -3.26 -7.62
N GLU A 68 -6.10 -4.31 -6.82
CA GLU A 68 -5.00 -5.28 -6.85
C GLU A 68 -4.87 -5.93 -8.23
N LEU A 69 -5.99 -6.30 -8.86
CA LEU A 69 -6.02 -6.87 -10.21
C LEU A 69 -5.55 -5.90 -11.29
N ARG A 70 -5.79 -4.59 -11.11
CA ARG A 70 -5.43 -3.57 -12.11
C ARG A 70 -4.07 -2.95 -11.89
N GLN A 71 -3.62 -2.88 -10.64
CA GLN A 71 -2.42 -2.12 -10.25
C GLN A 71 -1.39 -2.97 -9.48
N GLY A 72 -1.68 -4.26 -9.25
CA GLY A 72 -0.80 -5.15 -8.47
C GLY A 72 -0.68 -4.78 -6.98
N MET A 73 -1.53 -3.86 -6.50
CA MET A 73 -1.47 -3.33 -5.14
C MET A 73 -2.87 -3.13 -4.58
N SER A 74 -3.08 -3.58 -3.35
CA SER A 74 -4.32 -3.36 -2.60
C SER A 74 -4.60 -1.87 -2.37
N GLU A 75 -5.86 -1.52 -2.13
CA GLU A 75 -6.24 -0.16 -1.81
C GLU A 75 -5.68 0.28 -0.44
N VAL A 76 -5.33 1.58 -0.35
CA VAL A 76 -4.84 2.19 0.89
C VAL A 76 -5.93 3.05 1.51
N ILE A 77 -6.20 2.84 2.79
CA ILE A 77 -7.13 3.67 3.54
C ILE A 77 -6.39 4.94 4.01
N TYR A 78 -6.73 6.09 3.44
CA TYR A 78 -6.24 7.38 3.94
C TYR A 78 -7.08 7.86 5.12
N GLY A 79 -6.56 7.72 6.34
CA GLY A 79 -7.32 7.90 7.58
C GLY A 79 -7.52 9.35 8.03
N LYS A 80 -6.73 10.33 7.53
CA LYS A 80 -6.65 11.71 8.08
C LYS A 80 -7.99 12.42 8.26
N SER A 81 -8.95 12.19 7.36
CA SER A 81 -10.25 12.90 7.36
C SER A 81 -11.43 11.93 7.54
N LYS A 82 -11.16 10.69 7.94
CA LYS A 82 -12.20 9.70 8.18
C LYS A 82 -12.48 9.57 9.67
N THR A 83 -13.73 9.29 10.00
CA THR A 83 -14.08 8.92 11.38
C THR A 83 -13.61 7.49 11.67
N LYS A 84 -13.49 7.14 12.93
CA LYS A 84 -13.09 5.79 13.36
C LYS A 84 -14.06 4.71 12.85
N GLU A 85 -15.36 5.05 12.80
CA GLU A 85 -16.41 4.16 12.28
C GLU A 85 -16.28 3.96 10.76
N GLN A 86 -15.93 5.03 10.03
CA GLN A 86 -15.68 4.94 8.60
C GLN A 86 -14.46 4.06 8.29
N ILE A 87 -13.37 4.22 9.05
CA ILE A 87 -12.18 3.38 8.87
C ILE A 87 -12.52 1.92 9.16
N ALA A 88 -13.19 1.63 10.29
CA ALA A 88 -13.58 0.27 10.64
C ALA A 88 -14.52 -0.36 9.59
N GLY A 89 -15.47 0.41 9.05
CA GLY A 89 -16.39 -0.05 8.00
C GLY A 89 -15.66 -0.38 6.68
N ILE A 90 -14.67 0.45 6.27
CA ILE A 90 -13.86 0.18 5.08
C ILE A 90 -12.98 -1.07 5.30
N VAL A 91 -12.34 -1.20 6.46
CA VAL A 91 -11.58 -2.39 6.85
C VAL A 91 -12.43 -3.65 6.74
N GLY A 92 -13.65 -3.63 7.31
CA GLY A 92 -14.58 -4.75 7.22
C GLY A 92 -14.90 -5.14 5.78
N ALA A 93 -15.18 -4.16 4.93
CA ALA A 93 -15.44 -4.38 3.51
C ALA A 93 -14.24 -5.00 2.78
N MET A 94 -13.02 -4.53 3.04
CA MET A 94 -11.80 -5.08 2.42
C MET A 94 -11.51 -6.53 2.89
N LEU A 95 -11.77 -6.84 4.17
CA LEU A 95 -11.62 -8.21 4.69
C LEU A 95 -12.64 -9.18 4.09
N GLU A 96 -13.87 -8.73 3.82
CA GLU A 96 -14.88 -9.53 3.11
C GLU A 96 -14.43 -9.89 1.69
N GLU A 97 -13.70 -8.98 1.03
CA GLU A 97 -13.05 -9.20 -0.28
C GLU A 97 -11.75 -10.01 -0.19
N LYS A 98 -11.42 -10.53 1.01
CA LYS A 98 -10.24 -11.37 1.27
C LYS A 98 -8.89 -10.68 1.06
N GLU A 99 -8.86 -9.35 1.19
CA GLU A 99 -7.59 -8.61 1.22
C GLU A 99 -6.67 -9.16 2.31
N LYS A 100 -5.45 -9.55 1.93
CA LYS A 100 -4.49 -10.19 2.84
C LYS A 100 -3.82 -9.20 3.77
N THR A 101 -3.59 -8.00 3.27
CA THR A 101 -2.93 -6.93 4.01
C THR A 101 -3.63 -5.61 3.73
N ILE A 102 -4.09 -4.94 4.78
CA ILE A 102 -4.76 -3.64 4.69
C ILE A 102 -3.84 -2.59 5.30
N LEU A 103 -3.49 -1.58 4.52
CA LEU A 103 -2.70 -0.43 4.95
C LEU A 103 -3.61 0.77 5.22
N ILE A 104 -3.46 1.36 6.40
CA ILE A 104 -4.16 2.58 6.81
C ILE A 104 -3.10 3.64 7.11
N THR A 105 -3.08 4.72 6.35
CA THR A 105 -2.13 5.83 6.56
C THR A 105 -2.81 7.00 7.26
N ARG A 106 -2.03 7.82 7.99
CA ARG A 106 -2.53 8.98 8.75
C ARG A 106 -3.66 8.65 9.70
N MET A 107 -3.60 7.49 10.32
CA MET A 107 -4.57 7.02 11.29
C MET A 107 -4.35 7.71 12.64
N SER A 108 -5.39 8.30 13.22
CA SER A 108 -5.28 8.86 14.56
C SER A 108 -5.23 7.75 15.62
N ARG A 109 -4.64 8.05 16.78
CA ARG A 109 -4.62 7.11 17.90
C ARG A 109 -6.02 6.69 18.33
N GLU A 110 -6.98 7.62 18.37
CA GLU A 110 -8.38 7.31 18.70
C GLU A 110 -8.99 6.30 17.72
N ALA A 111 -8.72 6.49 16.40
CA ALA A 111 -9.19 5.56 15.39
C ALA A 111 -8.50 4.19 15.50
N ALA A 112 -7.20 4.17 15.84
CA ALA A 112 -6.46 2.94 16.05
C ALA A 112 -7.01 2.14 17.24
N ASP A 113 -7.26 2.80 18.37
CA ASP A 113 -7.83 2.16 19.55
C ASP A 113 -9.23 1.59 19.30
N TYR A 114 -10.04 2.27 18.46
CA TYR A 114 -11.37 1.79 18.08
C TYR A 114 -11.32 0.59 17.11
N VAL A 115 -10.46 0.65 16.10
CA VAL A 115 -10.29 -0.43 15.12
C VAL A 115 -9.67 -1.67 15.77
N ALA A 116 -8.73 -1.49 16.70
CA ALA A 116 -8.08 -2.58 17.43
C ALA A 116 -9.04 -3.39 18.30
N GLN A 117 -10.21 -2.85 18.66
CA GLN A 117 -11.25 -3.59 19.40
C GLN A 117 -11.94 -4.64 18.52
N GLN A 118 -11.90 -4.48 17.21
CA GLN A 118 -12.63 -5.30 16.24
C GLN A 118 -11.70 -6.16 15.37
N TYR A 119 -10.47 -5.68 15.12
CA TYR A 119 -9.53 -6.29 14.20
C TYR A 119 -8.13 -6.38 14.82
N ASN A 120 -7.33 -7.35 14.39
CA ASN A 120 -5.93 -7.47 14.81
C ASN A 120 -5.08 -6.40 14.11
N LEU A 121 -5.06 -5.21 14.69
CA LEU A 121 -4.37 -4.03 14.17
C LEU A 121 -2.96 -3.93 14.74
N ASN A 122 -1.96 -3.87 13.88
CA ASN A 122 -0.61 -3.41 14.21
C ASN A 122 -0.54 -1.90 13.93
N TYR A 123 -0.48 -1.09 14.98
CA TYR A 123 -0.44 0.37 14.87
C TYR A 123 0.91 0.94 15.32
N ASP A 124 1.49 1.77 14.46
CA ASP A 124 2.68 2.54 14.77
C ASP A 124 2.33 4.02 14.94
N GLU A 125 2.50 4.51 16.15
CA GLU A 125 2.13 5.88 16.52
C GLU A 125 3.00 6.94 15.84
N LEU A 126 4.28 6.63 15.61
CA LEU A 126 5.23 7.58 15.01
C LEU A 126 4.88 7.90 13.56
N SER A 127 4.60 6.88 12.76
CA SER A 127 4.19 7.02 11.36
C SER A 127 2.70 7.24 11.17
N GLN A 128 1.89 7.03 12.21
CA GLN A 128 0.43 6.98 12.16
C GLN A 128 -0.09 5.93 11.15
N ILE A 129 0.62 4.81 11.05
CA ILE A 129 0.23 3.71 10.17
C ILE A 129 -0.42 2.59 10.98
N GLY A 130 -1.56 2.12 10.49
CA GLY A 130 -2.20 0.88 10.89
C GLY A 130 -2.06 -0.18 9.81
N ILE A 131 -1.75 -1.41 10.20
CA ILE A 131 -1.65 -2.56 9.31
C ILE A 131 -2.51 -3.68 9.89
N ILE A 132 -3.38 -4.27 9.06
CA ILE A 132 -4.19 -5.44 9.39
C ILE A 132 -3.80 -6.55 8.41
N GLY A 133 -3.61 -7.76 8.92
CA GLY A 133 -3.12 -8.90 8.16
C GLY A 133 -1.62 -9.08 8.22
N ASP A 134 -1.11 -9.98 7.39
CA ASP A 134 0.31 -10.35 7.39
C ASP A 134 1.15 -9.42 6.51
N MET A 135 2.38 -9.17 6.95
CA MET A 135 3.34 -8.46 6.11
C MET A 135 3.76 -9.37 4.95
N PRO A 136 3.76 -8.85 3.70
CA PRO A 136 4.18 -9.65 2.55
C PRO A 136 5.66 -10.00 2.62
N GLU A 137 6.04 -11.05 1.89
CA GLU A 137 7.45 -11.40 1.72
C GLU A 137 8.20 -10.26 0.99
N LYS A 138 9.46 -10.07 1.37
CA LYS A 138 10.32 -9.07 0.73
C LYS A 138 10.80 -9.60 -0.63
N ASN A 139 10.04 -9.30 -1.67
CA ASN A 139 10.32 -9.74 -3.06
C ASN A 139 10.75 -8.59 -3.98
N GLY A 140 10.95 -7.39 -3.45
CA GLY A 140 11.44 -6.22 -4.20
C GLY A 140 12.81 -6.44 -4.83
N LYS A 141 13.06 -5.80 -5.98
CA LYS A 141 14.28 -5.98 -6.79
C LYS A 141 15.52 -5.30 -6.21
N GLY A 142 15.45 -4.72 -5.02
CA GLY A 142 16.57 -4.00 -4.41
C GLY A 142 16.17 -3.44 -3.05
N ARG A 143 16.94 -2.46 -2.58
CA ARG A 143 16.69 -1.77 -1.32
C ARG A 143 16.21 -0.35 -1.56
N ILE A 144 15.18 0.05 -0.85
CA ILE A 144 14.74 1.46 -0.80
C ILE A 144 15.46 2.12 0.38
N VAL A 145 16.11 3.25 0.13
CA VAL A 145 16.66 4.07 1.19
C VAL A 145 15.72 5.23 1.47
N VAL A 146 15.28 5.32 2.72
CA VAL A 146 14.49 6.45 3.23
C VAL A 146 15.37 7.29 4.13
N ALA A 147 15.65 8.54 3.74
CA ALA A 147 16.56 9.43 4.45
C ALA A 147 15.86 10.70 4.90
N THR A 148 16.27 11.25 6.07
CA THR A 148 15.79 12.54 6.57
C THR A 148 16.94 13.51 6.78
N GLY A 149 16.68 14.80 6.53
CA GLY A 149 17.61 15.86 6.85
C GLY A 149 17.69 16.16 8.35
N GLY A 150 16.57 16.02 9.05
CA GLY A 150 16.49 16.25 10.48
C GLY A 150 15.54 15.29 11.17
N THR A 151 15.55 15.30 12.50
CA THR A 151 14.73 14.42 13.34
C THR A 151 13.24 14.75 13.27
N SER A 152 12.87 15.99 12.97
CA SER A 152 11.46 16.42 12.79
C SER A 152 10.80 15.77 11.58
N ASP A 153 11.58 15.26 10.63
CA ASP A 153 11.07 14.62 9.40
C ASP A 153 10.84 13.11 9.59
N ILE A 154 11.29 12.55 10.71
CA ILE A 154 11.21 11.11 10.98
C ILE A 154 9.78 10.55 10.88
N PRO A 155 8.73 11.20 11.40
CA PRO A 155 7.37 10.65 11.27
C PRO A 155 6.92 10.47 9.82
N VAL A 156 7.29 11.41 8.95
CA VAL A 156 6.98 11.35 7.52
C VAL A 156 7.81 10.27 6.82
N ALA A 157 9.08 10.15 7.20
CA ALA A 157 9.97 9.12 6.68
C ALA A 157 9.52 7.72 7.11
N GLU A 158 9.07 7.55 8.35
CA GLU A 158 8.50 6.27 8.81
C GLU A 158 7.21 5.92 8.08
N GLU A 159 6.34 6.89 7.78
CA GLU A 159 5.18 6.64 6.93
C GLU A 159 5.59 6.08 5.56
N ALA A 160 6.60 6.68 4.92
CA ALA A 160 7.11 6.22 3.65
C ALA A 160 7.79 4.83 3.76
N ALA A 161 8.63 4.63 4.77
CA ALA A 161 9.35 3.39 5.00
C ALA A 161 8.40 2.21 5.23
N ARG A 162 7.43 2.37 6.13
CA ARG A 162 6.44 1.34 6.41
C ARG A 162 5.52 1.05 5.23
N THR A 163 5.13 2.09 4.49
CA THR A 163 4.37 1.90 3.26
C THR A 163 5.14 1.04 2.26
N ALA A 164 6.44 1.32 2.05
CA ALA A 164 7.27 0.52 1.16
C ALA A 164 7.44 -0.93 1.65
N GLU A 165 7.54 -1.15 2.97
CA GLU A 165 7.61 -2.49 3.57
C GLU A 165 6.32 -3.29 3.35
N VAL A 166 5.15 -2.65 3.47
CA VAL A 166 3.84 -3.28 3.19
C VAL A 166 3.73 -3.71 1.73
N TYR A 167 4.47 -3.08 0.83
CA TYR A 167 4.58 -3.49 -0.57
C TYR A 167 5.75 -4.46 -0.85
N GLY A 168 6.26 -5.15 0.17
CA GLY A 168 7.25 -6.22 0.02
C GLY A 168 8.66 -5.72 -0.29
N ASN A 169 8.99 -4.46 0.00
CA ASN A 169 10.31 -3.92 -0.24
C ASN A 169 11.20 -4.01 1.01
N GLU A 170 12.50 -4.22 0.79
CA GLU A 170 13.52 -4.04 1.82
C GLU A 170 13.79 -2.53 1.98
N VAL A 171 13.67 -2.00 3.21
CA VAL A 171 13.87 -0.58 3.48
C VAL A 171 15.03 -0.36 4.44
N VAL A 172 15.92 0.56 4.07
CA VAL A 172 17.01 1.05 4.92
C VAL A 172 16.67 2.49 5.35
N ARG A 173 16.71 2.72 6.66
CA ARG A 173 16.41 4.02 7.27
C ARG A 173 17.68 4.77 7.60
N LEU A 174 17.85 5.97 7.05
CA LEU A 174 18.97 6.88 7.30
C LEU A 174 18.45 8.21 7.85
N TYR A 175 18.30 8.30 9.17
CA TYR A 175 17.74 9.49 9.79
C TYR A 175 18.79 10.46 10.26
N ASP A 176 18.44 11.77 10.23
CA ASP A 176 19.29 12.89 10.66
C ASP A 176 20.62 12.98 9.90
N VAL A 177 20.58 12.76 8.57
CA VAL A 177 21.75 12.84 7.67
C VAL A 177 21.75 14.13 6.85
N GLY A 178 21.19 15.23 7.38
CA GLY A 178 21.11 16.51 6.69
C GLY A 178 22.45 17.12 6.36
N VAL A 179 22.46 17.95 5.31
CA VAL A 179 23.68 18.57 4.74
C VAL A 179 24.42 19.53 5.69
N ALA A 180 23.78 20.00 6.76
CA ALA A 180 24.46 20.73 7.83
C ALA A 180 25.55 19.89 8.53
N GLY A 181 25.45 18.56 8.45
CA GLY A 181 26.48 17.63 8.90
C GLY A 181 26.87 16.67 7.77
N MET A 182 27.46 17.18 6.68
CA MET A 182 27.79 16.41 5.46
C MET A 182 28.53 15.10 5.75
N HIS A 183 29.38 15.05 6.78
CA HIS A 183 30.08 13.83 7.19
C HIS A 183 29.11 12.69 7.58
N ARG A 184 27.93 13.01 8.12
CA ARG A 184 26.89 12.01 8.46
C ARG A 184 26.36 11.35 7.20
N LEU A 185 26.05 12.15 6.17
CA LEU A 185 25.60 11.65 4.87
C LEU A 185 26.70 10.83 4.17
N MET A 186 27.93 11.34 4.16
CA MET A 186 29.07 10.68 3.50
C MET A 186 29.41 9.33 4.10
N ASN A 187 29.19 9.12 5.39
CA ASN A 187 29.36 7.81 6.03
C ASN A 187 28.40 6.73 5.52
N HIS A 188 27.32 7.14 4.84
CA HIS A 188 26.31 6.23 4.28
C HIS A 188 26.28 6.23 2.75
N ILE A 189 27.31 6.82 2.09
CA ILE A 189 27.31 6.97 0.64
C ILE A 189 27.19 5.64 -0.09
N ASP A 190 27.86 4.60 0.38
CA ASP A 190 27.80 3.27 -0.23
C ASP A 190 26.39 2.67 -0.12
N THR A 191 25.71 2.88 1.00
CA THR A 191 24.32 2.46 1.19
C THR A 191 23.39 3.16 0.21
N ILE A 192 23.59 4.46 0.00
CA ILE A 192 22.77 5.28 -0.91
C ILE A 192 23.04 4.89 -2.37
N MET A 193 24.30 4.73 -2.74
CA MET A 193 24.68 4.39 -4.12
C MET A 193 24.27 2.97 -4.53
N ASN A 194 24.09 2.06 -3.57
CA ASN A 194 23.60 0.71 -3.79
C ASN A 194 22.08 0.57 -3.61
N ALA A 195 21.36 1.67 -3.38
CA ALA A 195 19.91 1.68 -3.38
C ALA A 195 19.35 1.58 -4.81
N ARG A 196 18.17 1.05 -4.92
CA ARG A 196 17.44 0.93 -6.19
C ARG A 196 16.06 1.53 -6.07
#